data_38c0dff4a1624478f70d0c86928f2cb1
#
_entry.id   38c0dff4a1624478f70d0c86928f2cb1
#
_cell.length_a   1.000
_cell.length_b   1.000
_cell.length_c   1.000
_cell.angle_alpha   90.00
_cell.angle_beta   90.00
_cell.angle_gamma   90.00
#
_symmetry.space_group_name_H-M   'P 1'
#
loop_
_entity.id
_entity.type
_entity.pdbx_description
1 polymer ?
#
loop_
_entity_poly.entity_id
_entity_poly.type
_entity_poly.pdbx_seq_one_letter_code
_entity_poly.pdbx_strand_id
1 'polypeptide(L)'
;MPCRLARGHEGNDHVKHSTRMTWLALAALAVAAPAWAQDAAARFRHLYEQEWAWRTGQAGISNAGEAQPSNARLDDVDAASQQRRLDRWQNTLDELGAIDPRQLGAEDRINYAVYRAQIQNLLAAQKFKQWQMPFNSDSAFWSDLGYVLNADDLRTPQDYRRYLDRLGQVPAYFAQQIANMRDGLARGFTVPRAVLDGRDVSIAAVADLKDPAQSGFYKPFEHMPPSVPAEAAARMREEAKQVIAQKVIPAYASLLKFFREEYVPRARTTLAAEAMPDGKAWYRQQIVEYTTLDLDPGAIHQVGLEQVAKIHAEMVRTMQETGFKGSFAEFLTFLRTDPQFHAKTPDELLMRSAWVAKQVDGQLGRFFGRLPRQRFAIVPVAPDIAPYYTSGRGGASAYLVNTYDLPSRPLYNVAALTLHESAPGHSLQLALAAEQKGQPAFRREGYISAYGEGWGLYSEYLGNEMGIYKTPYDRFGYLTYQMWRACRLVVDTGIHHMGWTRQQAIDYLTDNTALSAREIANEVDRYISWPGQALSYELGYLKILELRRKAEQALGTRFDIRHFHDTVLQIGSVPLPVLEQRIDRFIEEGGPEPDFGCDCARKDAAGKGAGAP
;
A
#
# COMPACT_ATOMS: atom_id res chain seq x y z
N MET A 1 -21.81 33.24 30.69
CA MET A 1 -22.41 33.78 31.97
C MET A 1 -21.82 32.92 33.08
N PRO A 2 -21.18 33.54 34.07
CA PRO A 2 -20.51 32.84 35.18
C PRO A 2 -21.43 32.76 36.40
N CYS A 3 -21.20 31.79 37.26
CA CYS A 3 -21.77 31.83 38.60
C CYS A 3 -20.67 31.59 39.65
N ARG A 4 -20.72 32.45 40.65
CA ARG A 4 -19.71 32.72 41.67
C ARG A 4 -19.80 31.80 42.90
N LEU A 5 -18.64 31.56 43.48
CA LEU A 5 -18.24 31.49 44.89
C LEU A 5 -19.26 31.72 46.01
N ALA A 6 -19.17 30.94 47.08
CA ALA A 6 -19.32 31.40 48.48
C ALA A 6 -18.46 30.53 49.44
N ARG A 7 -17.79 31.23 50.38
CA ARG A 7 -16.94 30.78 51.48
C ARG A 7 -17.75 30.59 52.79
N GLY A 8 -17.10 29.88 53.75
CA GLY A 8 -17.36 30.11 55.20
C GLY A 8 -17.19 28.80 56.00
N HIS A 9 -16.26 28.71 56.75
CA HIS A 9 -15.79 28.98 58.16
C HIS A 9 -15.83 27.75 59.07
N GLU A 10 -14.68 27.41 59.57
CA GLU A 10 -14.16 27.06 60.91
C GLU A 10 -15.03 26.30 61.96
N GLY A 11 -14.33 25.38 62.67
CA GLY A 11 -14.72 24.85 63.98
C GLY A 11 -13.89 23.65 64.42
N ASN A 12 -12.93 23.92 65.33
CA ASN A 12 -12.11 22.96 66.08
C ASN A 12 -12.97 22.01 66.94
N ASP A 13 -12.56 20.76 67.16
CA ASP A 13 -12.13 20.32 68.49
C ASP A 13 -11.56 18.88 68.52
N HIS A 14 -10.66 18.68 69.46
CA HIS A 14 -9.87 17.48 69.75
C HIS A 14 -10.70 16.27 70.27
N VAL A 15 -10.35 15.03 69.86
CA VAL A 15 -10.21 13.90 70.78
C VAL A 15 -9.19 12.88 70.23
N LYS A 16 -8.22 12.49 71.07
CA LYS A 16 -7.20 11.46 70.84
C LYS A 16 -7.81 10.09 71.06
N HIS A 17 -7.69 9.18 70.10
CA HIS A 17 -7.59 7.73 70.42
C HIS A 17 -6.60 7.07 69.44
N SER A 18 -5.57 6.46 70.04
CA SER A 18 -4.55 5.65 69.42
C SER A 18 -5.12 4.30 69.04
N THR A 19 -5.07 3.94 67.77
CA THR A 19 -5.17 2.55 67.37
C THR A 19 -4.11 2.30 66.30
N ARG A 20 -3.17 1.42 66.57
CA ARG A 20 -2.14 0.95 65.67
C ARG A 20 -2.80 0.18 64.56
N MET A 21 -2.82 0.73 63.37
CA MET A 21 -3.15 0.05 62.13
C MET A 21 -1.89 -0.20 61.31
N THR A 22 -1.55 -1.46 61.19
CA THR A 22 -0.46 -2.00 60.38
C THR A 22 -0.74 -1.71 58.91
N TRP A 23 -0.01 -0.81 58.29
CA TRP A 23 -0.04 -0.57 56.87
C TRP A 23 0.74 -1.69 56.15
N LEU A 24 0.05 -2.61 55.47
CA LEU A 24 0.60 -3.44 54.44
C LEU A 24 0.79 -2.54 53.20
N ALA A 25 2.01 -2.09 52.99
CA ALA A 25 2.44 -1.42 51.78
C ALA A 25 2.51 -2.49 50.67
N LEU A 26 1.50 -2.57 49.80
CA LEU A 26 1.62 -3.19 48.48
C LEU A 26 2.56 -2.28 47.65
N ALA A 27 3.84 -2.63 47.66
CA ALA A 27 4.80 -2.09 46.73
C ALA A 27 4.44 -2.65 45.34
N ALA A 28 3.87 -1.81 44.48
CA ALA A 28 3.82 -2.05 43.06
C ALA A 28 5.27 -2.16 42.57
N LEU A 29 5.76 -3.37 42.34
CA LEU A 29 7.01 -3.61 41.65
C LEU A 29 6.86 -3.13 40.20
N ALA A 30 7.19 -1.85 39.97
CA ALA A 30 7.59 -1.40 38.66
C ALA A 30 8.88 -2.17 38.35
N VAL A 31 8.78 -3.21 37.53
CA VAL A 31 9.93 -3.93 37.00
C VAL A 31 10.67 -2.93 36.11
N ALA A 32 11.65 -2.24 36.68
CA ALA A 32 12.58 -1.42 35.90
C ALA A 32 13.29 -2.36 34.92
N ALA A 33 13.19 -2.07 33.62
CA ALA A 33 13.93 -2.83 32.62
C ALA A 33 15.43 -2.82 33.00
N PRO A 34 16.13 -3.95 32.83
CA PRO A 34 17.56 -4.01 33.13
C PRO A 34 18.33 -2.93 32.32
N ALA A 35 19.37 -2.35 32.88
CA ALA A 35 20.14 -1.28 32.24
C ALA A 35 20.65 -1.63 30.84
N TRP A 36 21.01 -2.90 30.60
CA TRP A 36 21.41 -3.39 29.27
C TRP A 36 20.25 -3.42 28.26
N ALA A 37 19.01 -3.63 28.68
CA ALA A 37 17.83 -3.59 27.81
C ALA A 37 17.48 -2.15 27.44
N GLN A 38 17.67 -1.19 28.34
CA GLN A 38 17.54 0.24 28.06
C GLN A 38 18.60 0.71 27.07
N ASP A 39 19.84 0.21 27.17
CA ASP A 39 20.89 0.50 26.21
C ASP A 39 20.58 -0.07 24.82
N ALA A 40 20.13 -1.32 24.70
CA ALA A 40 19.77 -1.95 23.43
C ALA A 40 18.60 -1.20 22.73
N ALA A 41 17.56 -0.81 23.48
CA ALA A 41 16.43 -0.06 22.94
C ALA A 41 16.85 1.35 22.49
N ALA A 42 17.70 2.01 23.26
CA ALA A 42 18.22 3.35 22.90
C ALA A 42 19.10 3.29 21.65
N ARG A 43 19.98 2.27 21.53
CA ARG A 43 20.81 2.04 20.34
C ARG A 43 19.98 1.78 19.10
N PHE A 44 18.95 0.91 19.22
CA PHE A 44 18.05 0.62 18.12
C PHE A 44 17.29 1.86 17.67
N ARG A 45 16.74 2.64 18.62
CA ARG A 45 16.04 3.90 18.31
C ARG A 45 16.95 4.89 17.57
N HIS A 46 18.13 5.09 18.08
CA HIS A 46 19.13 5.98 17.46
C HIS A 46 19.45 5.57 16.02
N LEU A 47 19.65 4.26 15.78
CA LEU A 47 19.97 3.71 14.46
C LEU A 47 18.85 4.01 13.45
N TYR A 48 17.61 3.65 13.77
CA TYR A 48 16.52 3.86 12.81
C TYR A 48 16.14 5.33 12.62
N GLU A 49 16.25 6.18 13.65
CA GLU A 49 15.99 7.62 13.53
C GLU A 49 17.02 8.30 12.62
N GLN A 50 18.29 7.96 12.78
CA GLN A 50 19.36 8.51 11.93
C GLN A 50 19.24 8.05 10.47
N GLU A 51 19.00 6.76 10.24
CA GLU A 51 18.86 6.24 8.88
C GLU A 51 17.61 6.80 8.21
N TRP A 52 16.48 6.86 8.93
CA TRP A 52 15.25 7.41 8.41
C TRP A 52 15.40 8.89 8.04
N ALA A 53 16.01 9.70 8.91
CA ALA A 53 16.28 11.10 8.61
C ALA A 53 17.18 11.27 7.38
N TRP A 54 18.20 10.41 7.24
CA TRP A 54 19.05 10.41 6.07
C TRP A 54 18.28 9.99 4.80
N ARG A 55 17.51 8.92 4.86
CA ARG A 55 16.74 8.39 3.73
C ARG A 55 15.70 9.38 3.22
N THR A 56 14.90 9.94 4.12
CA THR A 56 13.87 10.94 3.78
C THR A 56 14.47 12.29 3.40
N GLY A 57 15.60 12.65 3.97
CA GLY A 57 16.36 13.84 3.59
C GLY A 57 16.91 13.77 2.16
N GLN A 58 17.23 12.58 1.65
CA GLN A 58 17.66 12.38 0.25
C GLN A 58 16.49 12.33 -0.74
N ALA A 59 15.40 11.65 -0.37
CA ALA A 59 14.29 11.41 -1.28
C ALA A 59 13.39 12.63 -1.50
N GLY A 60 13.43 13.63 -0.64
CA GLY A 60 12.54 14.80 -0.75
C GLY A 60 11.05 14.46 -0.72
N ILE A 61 10.68 13.19 -0.44
CA ILE A 61 9.32 12.66 -0.54
C ILE A 61 8.98 11.89 0.72
N SER A 62 7.82 12.21 1.29
CA SER A 62 7.09 11.33 2.21
C SER A 62 5.94 10.67 1.46
N ASN A 63 5.88 9.35 1.45
CA ASN A 63 4.75 8.59 0.90
C ASN A 63 3.49 8.64 1.80
N ALA A 64 3.53 9.34 2.92
CA ALA A 64 2.51 9.25 3.96
C ALA A 64 1.54 10.43 4.04
N GLY A 65 1.59 11.40 3.15
CA GLY A 65 0.67 12.55 3.18
C GLY A 65 0.81 13.48 4.42
N GLU A 66 1.79 13.27 5.30
CA GLU A 66 2.17 14.24 6.33
C GLU A 66 3.23 15.20 5.74
N ALA A 67 3.02 16.50 5.93
CA ALA A 67 3.94 17.55 5.50
C ALA A 67 5.32 17.35 6.13
N GLN A 68 6.20 16.64 5.44
CA GLN A 68 7.63 16.62 5.76
C GLN A 68 8.28 17.90 5.22
N PRO A 69 9.30 18.47 5.87
CA PRO A 69 10.06 19.56 5.28
C PRO A 69 10.70 19.01 4.00
N SER A 70 10.09 19.35 2.84
CA SER A 70 10.58 18.91 1.55
C SER A 70 11.98 19.47 1.33
N ASN A 71 12.96 18.60 1.09
CA ASN A 71 14.23 18.99 0.55
C ASN A 71 14.00 19.81 -0.73
N ALA A 72 14.77 20.87 -0.92
CA ALA A 72 14.71 21.69 -2.14
C ALA A 72 15.32 20.96 -3.37
N ARG A 73 15.72 19.69 -3.23
CA ARG A 73 16.43 18.92 -4.26
C ARG A 73 15.67 17.67 -4.67
N LEU A 74 15.78 17.33 -5.94
CA LEU A 74 15.51 15.98 -6.42
C LEU A 74 16.66 15.04 -6.01
N ASP A 75 16.36 13.76 -5.87
CA ASP A 75 17.35 12.75 -5.56
C ASP A 75 18.44 12.66 -6.64
N ASP A 76 19.69 12.59 -6.21
CA ASP A 76 20.76 12.12 -7.07
C ASP A 76 20.65 10.60 -7.20
N VAL A 77 20.50 10.13 -8.44
CA VAL A 77 20.32 8.70 -8.77
C VAL A 77 21.48 8.15 -9.63
N ASP A 78 22.58 8.86 -9.72
CA ASP A 78 23.79 8.41 -10.40
C ASP A 78 24.46 7.22 -9.70
N ALA A 79 25.39 6.56 -10.39
CA ALA A 79 26.06 5.37 -9.88
C ALA A 79 26.80 5.62 -8.55
N ALA A 80 27.36 6.80 -8.33
CA ALA A 80 28.03 7.16 -7.08
C ALA A 80 27.04 7.28 -5.92
N SER A 81 25.87 7.87 -6.17
CA SER A 81 24.78 7.94 -5.19
C SER A 81 24.21 6.56 -4.87
N GLN A 82 24.07 5.68 -5.86
CA GLN A 82 23.67 4.29 -5.64
C GLN A 82 24.68 3.52 -4.80
N GLN A 83 25.99 3.73 -5.03
CA GLN A 83 27.02 3.12 -4.19
C GLN A 83 26.95 3.61 -2.74
N ARG A 84 26.76 4.93 -2.53
CA ARG A 84 26.56 5.47 -1.17
C ARG A 84 25.35 4.86 -0.45
N ARG A 85 24.26 4.59 -1.18
CA ARG A 85 23.08 3.89 -0.64
C ARG A 85 23.39 2.45 -0.26
N LEU A 86 24.10 1.73 -1.14
CA LEU A 86 24.56 0.36 -0.86
C LEU A 86 25.39 0.31 0.43
N ASP A 87 26.41 1.17 0.54
CA ASP A 87 27.29 1.24 1.71
C ASP A 87 26.51 1.60 2.98
N ARG A 88 25.61 2.58 2.89
CA ARG A 88 24.81 3.03 4.04
C ARG A 88 23.89 1.91 4.55
N TRP A 89 23.17 1.24 3.69
CA TRP A 89 22.24 0.18 4.12
C TRP A 89 22.97 -1.10 4.53
N GLN A 90 24.14 -1.40 3.97
CA GLN A 90 24.99 -2.48 4.47
C GLN A 90 25.45 -2.18 5.91
N ASN A 91 26.00 -1.00 6.16
CA ASN A 91 26.42 -0.59 7.50
C ASN A 91 25.23 -0.58 8.49
N THR A 92 24.09 -0.07 8.07
CA THR A 92 22.87 -0.09 8.91
C THR A 92 22.45 -1.53 9.28
N LEU A 93 22.53 -2.47 8.33
CA LEU A 93 22.21 -3.87 8.58
C LEU A 93 23.20 -4.53 9.54
N ASP A 94 24.49 -4.20 9.41
CA ASP A 94 25.56 -4.69 10.28
C ASP A 94 25.40 -4.16 11.72
N GLU A 95 25.15 -2.86 11.89
CA GLU A 95 24.84 -2.23 13.18
C GLU A 95 23.58 -2.82 13.82
N LEU A 96 22.53 -3.06 13.02
CA LEU A 96 21.30 -3.69 13.47
C LEU A 96 21.57 -5.13 13.94
N GLY A 97 22.42 -5.88 13.22
CA GLY A 97 22.83 -7.24 13.58
C GLY A 97 23.60 -7.34 14.90
N ALA A 98 24.22 -6.25 15.35
CA ALA A 98 24.90 -6.17 16.65
C ALA A 98 23.93 -5.92 17.83
N ILE A 99 22.64 -5.72 17.59
CA ILE A 99 21.60 -5.55 18.62
C ILE A 99 20.88 -6.89 18.80
N ASP A 100 20.95 -7.50 19.98
CA ASP A 100 20.20 -8.73 20.29
C ASP A 100 18.71 -8.41 20.49
N PRO A 101 17.80 -8.89 19.60
CA PRO A 101 16.38 -8.60 19.73
C PRO A 101 15.75 -9.11 21.03
N ARG A 102 16.34 -10.11 21.69
CA ARG A 102 15.84 -10.65 22.98
C ARG A 102 15.97 -9.63 24.11
N GLN A 103 16.86 -8.64 23.96
CA GLN A 103 17.04 -7.55 24.90
C GLN A 103 16.01 -6.40 24.71
N LEU A 104 15.25 -6.43 23.62
CA LEU A 104 14.25 -5.42 23.31
C LEU A 104 12.90 -5.73 23.97
N GLY A 105 12.12 -4.69 24.24
CA GLY A 105 10.71 -4.81 24.65
C GLY A 105 9.85 -5.43 23.54
N ALA A 106 8.62 -5.82 23.86
CA ALA A 106 7.75 -6.52 22.91
C ALA A 106 7.48 -5.70 21.64
N GLU A 107 7.19 -4.40 21.79
CA GLU A 107 6.95 -3.50 20.65
C GLU A 107 8.24 -3.24 19.84
N ASP A 108 9.36 -3.05 20.51
CA ASP A 108 10.63 -2.84 19.83
C ASP A 108 11.13 -4.10 19.10
N ARG A 109 10.74 -5.30 19.50
CA ARG A 109 11.00 -6.52 18.71
C ARG A 109 10.24 -6.52 17.39
N ILE A 110 8.99 -6.04 17.39
CA ILE A 110 8.20 -5.87 16.17
C ILE A 110 8.85 -4.79 15.30
N ASN A 111 9.19 -3.64 15.87
CA ASN A 111 9.88 -2.56 15.18
C ASN A 111 11.19 -3.03 14.55
N TYR A 112 11.98 -3.81 15.28
CA TYR A 112 13.24 -4.40 14.80
C TYR A 112 13.01 -5.32 13.60
N ALA A 113 12.03 -6.22 13.68
CA ALA A 113 11.75 -7.17 12.59
C ALA A 113 11.27 -6.45 11.32
N VAL A 114 10.39 -5.45 11.44
CA VAL A 114 9.93 -4.65 10.30
C VAL A 114 11.07 -3.82 9.72
N TYR A 115 11.82 -3.13 10.56
CA TYR A 115 12.95 -2.31 10.11
C TYR A 115 14.02 -3.14 9.40
N ARG A 116 14.36 -4.30 9.97
CA ARG A 116 15.31 -5.23 9.35
C ARG A 116 14.84 -5.67 7.96
N ALA A 117 13.57 -6.05 7.80
CA ALA A 117 13.03 -6.43 6.51
C ALA A 117 13.10 -5.28 5.49
N GLN A 118 12.78 -4.04 5.90
CA GLN A 118 12.92 -2.87 5.03
C GLN A 118 14.37 -2.64 4.58
N ILE A 119 15.33 -2.66 5.52
CA ILE A 119 16.75 -2.46 5.17
C ILE A 119 17.28 -3.59 4.29
N GLN A 120 16.88 -4.84 4.53
CA GLN A 120 17.23 -5.97 3.68
C GLN A 120 16.72 -5.81 2.24
N ASN A 121 15.48 -5.36 2.05
CA ASN A 121 14.92 -5.11 0.72
C ASN A 121 15.62 -3.94 0.01
N LEU A 122 15.86 -2.83 0.70
CA LEU A 122 16.62 -1.70 0.17
C LEU A 122 18.04 -2.10 -0.25
N LEU A 123 18.71 -2.88 0.58
CA LEU A 123 20.04 -3.39 0.28
C LEU A 123 20.03 -4.35 -0.91
N ALA A 124 19.05 -5.24 -1.01
CA ALA A 124 18.88 -6.15 -2.13
C ALA A 124 18.63 -5.39 -3.44
N ALA A 125 17.78 -4.36 -3.42
CA ALA A 125 17.55 -3.49 -4.58
C ALA A 125 18.87 -2.87 -5.11
N GLN A 126 19.76 -2.47 -4.21
CA GLN A 126 21.10 -1.97 -4.60
C GLN A 126 22.00 -3.07 -5.14
N LYS A 127 22.08 -4.22 -4.48
CA LYS A 127 22.92 -5.36 -4.91
C LYS A 127 22.54 -5.87 -6.30
N PHE A 128 21.24 -5.97 -6.59
CA PHE A 128 20.75 -6.36 -7.92
C PHE A 128 20.71 -5.22 -8.93
N LYS A 129 21.03 -3.98 -8.50
CA LYS A 129 21.03 -2.78 -9.34
C LYS A 129 19.65 -2.53 -9.97
N GLN A 130 18.57 -2.69 -9.20
CA GLN A 130 17.20 -2.48 -9.67
C GLN A 130 16.98 -1.06 -10.22
N TRP A 131 17.76 -0.08 -9.75
CA TRP A 131 17.77 1.30 -10.23
C TRP A 131 18.16 1.45 -11.71
N GLN A 132 18.66 0.39 -12.38
CA GLN A 132 18.89 0.35 -13.83
C GLN A 132 17.62 0.09 -14.63
N MET A 133 16.52 -0.26 -13.97
CA MET A 133 15.18 -0.48 -14.56
C MET A 133 14.14 0.35 -13.78
N PRO A 134 14.18 1.72 -13.87
CA PRO A 134 13.44 2.62 -12.98
C PRO A 134 11.98 2.84 -13.41
N PHE A 135 11.37 1.86 -14.04
CA PHE A 135 9.95 1.85 -14.41
C PHE A 135 9.43 0.43 -14.67
N ASN A 136 8.12 0.28 -14.60
CA ASN A 136 7.38 -0.91 -15.01
C ASN A 136 6.12 -0.48 -15.79
N SER A 137 5.13 -1.37 -15.97
CA SER A 137 3.90 -1.04 -16.68
C SER A 137 2.92 -0.17 -15.87
N ASP A 138 3.11 -0.09 -14.54
CA ASP A 138 2.20 0.62 -13.62
C ASP A 138 2.76 2.00 -13.23
N SER A 139 4.06 2.11 -13.06
CA SER A 139 4.74 3.32 -12.59
C SER A 139 6.01 3.60 -13.36
N ALA A 140 6.37 4.88 -13.46
CA ALA A 140 7.60 5.33 -14.11
C ALA A 140 8.08 6.66 -13.52
N PHE A 141 9.40 6.82 -13.37
CA PHE A 141 9.99 8.03 -12.80
C PHE A 141 9.55 9.33 -13.49
N TRP A 142 9.14 9.26 -14.74
CA TRP A 142 8.66 10.43 -15.50
C TRP A 142 7.17 10.71 -15.30
N SER A 143 6.31 9.70 -15.09
CA SER A 143 4.89 9.88 -14.78
C SER A 143 4.67 10.22 -13.31
N ASP A 144 5.52 9.70 -12.41
CA ASP A 144 5.41 9.92 -10.97
C ASP A 144 6.07 11.23 -10.51
N LEU A 145 6.66 11.98 -11.46
CA LEU A 145 7.38 13.22 -11.16
C LEU A 145 6.50 14.28 -10.46
N GLY A 146 5.21 14.30 -10.73
CA GLY A 146 4.25 15.16 -10.02
C GLY A 146 4.22 14.93 -8.51
N TYR A 147 4.22 13.66 -8.08
CA TYR A 147 4.32 13.28 -6.66
C TYR A 147 5.70 13.64 -6.09
N VAL A 148 6.76 13.32 -6.85
CA VAL A 148 8.14 13.64 -6.46
C VAL A 148 8.33 15.14 -6.21
N LEU A 149 7.64 15.98 -6.98
CA LEU A 149 7.71 17.44 -6.86
C LEU A 149 6.82 18.02 -5.76
N ASN A 150 5.97 17.22 -5.12
CA ASN A 150 5.00 17.68 -4.11
C ASN A 150 4.08 18.81 -4.64
N ALA A 151 3.50 18.59 -5.82
CA ALA A 151 2.70 19.60 -6.52
C ALA A 151 1.38 19.96 -5.82
N ASP A 152 0.86 19.05 -4.98
CA ASP A 152 -0.49 19.15 -4.42
C ASP A 152 -0.59 19.96 -3.11
N ASP A 153 0.53 20.32 -2.47
CA ASP A 153 0.53 21.01 -1.16
C ASP A 153 1.33 22.33 -1.16
N LEU A 154 1.12 23.14 -2.20
CA LEU A 154 1.80 24.44 -2.32
C LEU A 154 0.93 25.56 -1.72
N ARG A 155 1.28 26.02 -0.51
CA ARG A 155 0.47 26.98 0.25
C ARG A 155 1.14 28.34 0.48
N THR A 156 2.46 28.40 0.40
CA THR A 156 3.25 29.61 0.68
C THR A 156 4.14 29.99 -0.50
N PRO A 157 4.59 31.25 -0.62
CA PRO A 157 5.56 31.64 -1.65
C PRO A 157 6.83 30.78 -1.64
N GLN A 158 7.23 30.28 -0.47
CA GLN A 158 8.41 29.44 -0.34
C GLN A 158 8.18 28.03 -0.88
N ASP A 159 6.95 27.49 -0.78
CA ASP A 159 6.61 26.18 -1.37
C ASP A 159 6.70 26.26 -2.91
N TYR A 160 6.14 27.31 -3.51
CA TYR A 160 6.24 27.56 -4.95
C TYR A 160 7.69 27.75 -5.41
N ARG A 161 8.52 28.42 -4.59
CA ARG A 161 9.94 28.59 -4.89
C ARG A 161 10.64 27.22 -4.89
N ARG A 162 10.44 26.40 -3.88
CA ARG A 162 10.99 25.05 -3.82
C ARG A 162 10.52 24.16 -4.96
N TYR A 163 9.27 24.32 -5.37
CA TYR A 163 8.73 23.60 -6.54
C TYR A 163 9.45 23.99 -7.83
N LEU A 164 9.63 25.30 -8.07
CA LEU A 164 10.38 25.83 -9.23
C LEU A 164 11.84 25.36 -9.23
N ASP A 165 12.50 25.39 -8.07
CA ASP A 165 13.88 24.93 -7.90
C ASP A 165 14.02 23.44 -8.26
N ARG A 166 13.04 22.62 -7.88
CA ARG A 166 13.00 21.19 -8.25
C ARG A 166 12.69 20.97 -9.73
N LEU A 167 11.77 21.71 -10.31
CA LEU A 167 11.53 21.69 -11.76
C LEU A 167 12.80 22.02 -12.55
N GLY A 168 13.60 22.97 -12.05
CA GLY A 168 14.89 23.32 -12.64
C GLY A 168 15.92 22.19 -12.66
N GLN A 169 15.77 21.17 -11.79
CA GLN A 169 16.67 20.01 -11.65
C GLN A 169 16.26 18.81 -12.53
N VAL A 170 15.06 18.81 -13.12
CA VAL A 170 14.54 17.70 -13.93
C VAL A 170 15.52 17.27 -15.04
N PRO A 171 16.22 18.17 -15.77
CA PRO A 171 17.19 17.75 -16.79
C PRO A 171 18.32 16.87 -16.23
N ALA A 172 18.89 17.25 -15.09
CA ALA A 172 19.96 16.48 -14.46
C ALA A 172 19.47 15.11 -13.96
N TYR A 173 18.31 15.08 -13.31
CA TYR A 173 17.67 13.85 -12.86
C TYR A 173 17.37 12.90 -14.03
N PHE A 174 16.80 13.40 -15.14
CA PHE A 174 16.53 12.57 -16.32
C PHE A 174 17.81 12.07 -17.00
N ALA A 175 18.85 12.89 -17.05
CA ALA A 175 20.14 12.46 -17.59
C ALA A 175 20.75 11.31 -16.78
N GLN A 176 20.66 11.34 -15.45
CA GLN A 176 21.10 10.27 -14.56
C GLN A 176 20.26 9.00 -14.78
N GLN A 177 18.92 9.11 -14.88
CA GLN A 177 18.04 7.96 -15.15
C GLN A 177 18.33 7.34 -16.53
N ILE A 178 18.54 8.13 -17.56
CA ILE A 178 18.92 7.65 -18.90
C ILE A 178 20.27 6.91 -18.84
N ALA A 179 21.26 7.42 -18.09
CA ALA A 179 22.54 6.74 -17.91
C ALA A 179 22.35 5.38 -17.22
N ASN A 180 21.55 5.32 -16.16
CA ASN A 180 21.21 4.09 -15.45
C ASN A 180 20.54 3.06 -16.38
N MET A 181 19.60 3.51 -17.20
CA MET A 181 18.90 2.64 -18.16
C MET A 181 19.84 2.15 -19.27
N ARG A 182 20.84 2.95 -19.69
CA ARG A 182 21.89 2.51 -20.63
C ARG A 182 22.77 1.41 -20.03
N ASP A 183 23.13 1.54 -18.75
CA ASP A 183 23.86 0.49 -18.03
C ASP A 183 23.01 -0.79 -17.92
N GLY A 184 21.71 -0.64 -17.67
CA GLY A 184 20.73 -1.75 -17.71
C GLY A 184 20.71 -2.44 -19.08
N LEU A 185 20.61 -1.66 -20.17
CA LEU A 185 20.67 -2.18 -21.54
C LEU A 185 21.97 -2.94 -21.82
N ALA A 186 23.12 -2.40 -21.40
CA ALA A 186 24.43 -3.03 -21.60
C ALA A 186 24.53 -4.38 -20.88
N ARG A 187 23.86 -4.52 -19.73
CA ARG A 187 23.84 -5.73 -18.91
C ARG A 187 22.70 -6.70 -19.29
N GLY A 188 21.73 -6.29 -20.08
CA GLY A 188 20.51 -7.07 -20.38
C GLY A 188 19.46 -7.04 -19.25
N PHE A 189 19.57 -6.08 -18.33
CA PHE A 189 18.63 -5.86 -17.22
C PHE A 189 17.63 -4.76 -17.58
N THR A 190 16.57 -5.13 -18.28
CA THR A 190 15.57 -4.19 -18.83
C THR A 190 14.16 -4.73 -18.67
N VAL A 191 13.16 -3.84 -18.76
CA VAL A 191 11.77 -4.24 -18.99
C VAL A 191 11.70 -4.99 -20.33
N PRO A 192 10.92 -6.09 -20.45
CA PRO A 192 10.77 -6.79 -21.72
C PRO A 192 10.15 -5.93 -22.80
N ARG A 193 10.65 -6.04 -24.05
CA ARG A 193 10.13 -5.28 -25.19
C ARG A 193 8.62 -5.48 -25.39
N ALA A 194 8.11 -6.66 -25.11
CA ALA A 194 6.69 -7.02 -25.31
C ALA A 194 5.70 -6.10 -24.57
N VAL A 195 6.14 -5.39 -23.52
CA VAL A 195 5.28 -4.50 -22.72
C VAL A 195 5.67 -3.02 -22.83
N LEU A 196 6.47 -2.67 -23.84
CA LEU A 196 6.93 -1.29 -24.06
C LEU A 196 6.12 -0.52 -25.09
N ASP A 197 5.27 -1.21 -25.85
CA ASP A 197 4.42 -0.56 -26.84
C ASP A 197 3.47 0.45 -26.20
N GLY A 198 3.42 1.67 -26.78
CA GLY A 198 2.61 2.77 -26.27
C GLY A 198 3.11 3.44 -24.96
N ARG A 199 4.22 2.97 -24.37
CA ARG A 199 4.75 3.59 -23.13
C ARG A 199 5.39 4.96 -23.36
N ASP A 200 5.80 5.24 -24.58
CA ASP A 200 6.31 6.54 -25.00
C ASP A 200 5.23 7.64 -25.08
N VAL A 201 3.94 7.28 -25.12
CA VAL A 201 2.83 8.25 -25.23
C VAL A 201 2.81 9.21 -24.05
N SER A 202 3.03 8.75 -22.83
CA SER A 202 3.09 9.60 -21.65
C SER A 202 4.31 10.53 -21.62
N ILE A 203 5.42 10.11 -22.23
CA ILE A 203 6.62 10.94 -22.39
C ILE A 203 6.35 12.00 -23.48
N ALA A 204 5.78 11.58 -24.62
CA ALA A 204 5.46 12.45 -25.74
C ALA A 204 4.43 13.53 -25.36
N ALA A 205 3.47 13.19 -24.49
CA ALA A 205 2.46 14.13 -24.01
C ALA A 205 3.06 15.39 -23.35
N VAL A 206 4.27 15.30 -22.79
CA VAL A 206 5.00 16.46 -22.25
C VAL A 206 6.03 16.98 -23.25
N ALA A 207 6.75 16.10 -23.94
CA ALA A 207 7.82 16.46 -24.87
C ALA A 207 7.31 17.31 -26.07
N ASP A 208 6.09 17.04 -26.52
CA ASP A 208 5.51 17.67 -27.72
C ASP A 208 4.70 18.94 -27.41
N LEU A 209 4.60 19.36 -26.14
CA LEU A 209 3.89 20.56 -25.74
C LEU A 209 4.50 21.81 -26.40
N LYS A 210 3.62 22.65 -26.96
CA LYS A 210 3.99 23.95 -27.55
C LYS A 210 3.79 25.11 -26.58
N ASP A 211 2.80 24.99 -25.70
CA ASP A 211 2.50 25.98 -24.68
C ASP A 211 2.80 25.37 -23.29
N PRO A 212 3.80 25.89 -22.57
CA PRO A 212 4.15 25.42 -21.23
C PRO A 212 2.98 25.51 -20.22
N ALA A 213 2.01 26.40 -20.45
CA ALA A 213 0.85 26.55 -19.59
C ALA A 213 -0.12 25.35 -19.67
N GLN A 214 -0.03 24.54 -20.73
CA GLN A 214 -0.82 23.30 -20.86
C GLN A 214 -0.18 22.10 -20.15
N SER A 215 1.02 22.26 -19.62
CA SER A 215 1.69 21.21 -18.86
C SER A 215 1.01 20.96 -17.51
N GLY A 216 0.88 19.69 -17.12
CA GLY A 216 0.47 19.31 -15.76
C GLY A 216 1.34 19.96 -14.67
N PHE A 217 2.61 20.25 -14.96
CA PHE A 217 3.51 20.95 -14.05
C PHE A 217 3.18 22.43 -13.84
N TYR A 218 2.34 23.03 -14.70
CA TYR A 218 1.87 24.40 -14.55
C TYR A 218 0.59 24.50 -13.72
N LYS A 219 -0.20 23.42 -13.59
CA LYS A 219 -1.49 23.42 -12.85
C LYS A 219 -1.44 24.12 -11.49
N PRO A 220 -0.41 23.92 -10.62
CA PRO A 220 -0.33 24.61 -9.33
C PRO A 220 -0.33 26.15 -9.43
N PHE A 221 0.07 26.71 -10.56
CA PHE A 221 0.14 28.17 -10.79
C PHE A 221 -1.16 28.77 -11.32
N GLU A 222 -2.10 27.97 -11.81
CA GLU A 222 -3.40 28.44 -12.31
C GLU A 222 -4.19 29.10 -11.19
N HIS A 223 -4.26 28.46 -10.02
CA HIS A 223 -5.04 28.90 -8.86
C HIS A 223 -4.18 28.94 -7.59
N MET A 224 -3.30 29.95 -7.51
CA MET A 224 -2.46 30.14 -6.34
C MET A 224 -3.28 30.67 -5.15
N PRO A 225 -3.02 30.19 -3.92
CA PRO A 225 -3.79 30.58 -2.74
C PRO A 225 -3.58 32.07 -2.38
N PRO A 226 -4.54 32.71 -1.64
CA PRO A 226 -4.44 34.11 -1.22
C PRO A 226 -3.22 34.42 -0.34
N SER A 227 -2.60 33.42 0.27
CA SER A 227 -1.35 33.53 1.03
C SER A 227 -0.14 33.93 0.17
N VAL A 228 -0.24 33.78 -1.16
CA VAL A 228 0.78 34.23 -2.11
C VAL A 228 0.39 35.62 -2.65
N PRO A 229 1.16 36.70 -2.37
CA PRO A 229 0.85 38.04 -2.87
C PRO A 229 0.74 38.07 -4.40
N ALA A 230 -0.22 38.83 -4.93
CA ALA A 230 -0.56 38.86 -6.36
C ALA A 230 0.65 39.17 -7.28
N GLU A 231 1.52 40.10 -6.87
CA GLU A 231 2.73 40.44 -7.61
C GLU A 231 3.75 39.28 -7.63
N ALA A 232 3.90 38.56 -6.50
CA ALA A 232 4.76 37.38 -6.42
C ALA A 232 4.17 36.24 -7.27
N ALA A 233 2.85 36.03 -7.23
CA ALA A 233 2.16 35.05 -8.04
C ALA A 233 2.35 35.30 -9.53
N ALA A 234 2.25 36.56 -9.97
CA ALA A 234 2.47 36.92 -11.39
C ALA A 234 3.91 36.58 -11.83
N ARG A 235 4.92 36.95 -11.03
CA ARG A 235 6.33 36.62 -11.34
C ARG A 235 6.56 35.10 -11.39
N MET A 236 6.02 34.36 -10.41
CA MET A 236 6.18 32.90 -10.35
C MET A 236 5.49 32.18 -11.53
N ARG A 237 4.36 32.68 -12.01
CA ARG A 237 3.71 32.15 -13.22
C ARG A 237 4.60 32.26 -14.47
N GLU A 238 5.23 33.44 -14.67
CA GLU A 238 6.13 33.62 -15.79
C GLU A 238 7.40 32.79 -15.67
N GLU A 239 7.98 32.72 -14.45
CA GLU A 239 9.12 31.84 -14.17
C GLU A 239 8.78 30.37 -14.40
N ALA A 240 7.60 29.91 -13.98
CA ALA A 240 7.14 28.54 -14.21
C ALA A 240 7.07 28.21 -15.71
N LYS A 241 6.47 29.07 -16.53
CA LYS A 241 6.45 28.89 -17.99
C LYS A 241 7.86 28.79 -18.57
N GLN A 242 8.77 29.64 -18.11
CA GLN A 242 10.16 29.64 -18.59
C GLN A 242 10.88 28.34 -18.17
N VAL A 243 10.76 27.91 -16.90
CA VAL A 243 11.38 26.67 -16.43
C VAL A 243 10.81 25.46 -17.16
N ILE A 244 9.49 25.39 -17.33
CA ILE A 244 8.85 24.29 -18.06
C ILE A 244 9.33 24.26 -19.51
N ALA A 245 9.31 25.40 -20.23
CA ALA A 245 9.71 25.48 -21.63
C ALA A 245 11.20 25.17 -21.86
N GLN A 246 12.08 25.64 -20.95
CA GLN A 246 13.52 25.60 -21.17
C GLN A 246 14.21 24.41 -20.49
N LYS A 247 13.54 23.76 -19.51
CA LYS A 247 14.11 22.67 -18.70
C LYS A 247 13.29 21.38 -18.82
N VAL A 248 11.98 21.43 -18.47
CA VAL A 248 11.16 20.22 -18.37
C VAL A 248 10.89 19.62 -19.75
N ILE A 249 10.32 20.40 -20.69
CA ILE A 249 9.99 19.93 -22.05
C ILE A 249 11.24 19.36 -22.77
N PRO A 250 12.42 20.02 -22.76
CA PRO A 250 13.62 19.45 -23.36
C PRO A 250 14.13 18.17 -22.67
N ALA A 251 13.95 18.03 -21.36
CA ALA A 251 14.31 16.80 -20.66
C ALA A 251 13.42 15.62 -21.10
N TYR A 252 12.10 15.85 -21.21
CA TYR A 252 11.18 14.86 -21.76
C TYR A 252 11.46 14.52 -23.23
N ALA A 253 11.80 15.51 -24.05
CA ALA A 253 12.21 15.26 -25.44
C ALA A 253 13.48 14.41 -25.54
N SER A 254 14.45 14.64 -24.67
CA SER A 254 15.67 13.82 -24.58
C SER A 254 15.36 12.38 -24.14
N LEU A 255 14.47 12.21 -23.15
CA LEU A 255 14.00 10.90 -22.71
C LEU A 255 13.23 10.18 -23.84
N LEU A 256 12.32 10.88 -24.53
CA LEU A 256 11.54 10.31 -25.63
C LEU A 256 12.44 9.79 -26.75
N LYS A 257 13.44 10.60 -27.13
CA LYS A 257 14.43 10.19 -28.13
C LYS A 257 15.18 8.94 -27.70
N PHE A 258 15.74 8.94 -26.48
CA PHE A 258 16.44 7.79 -25.92
C PHE A 258 15.53 6.55 -25.88
N PHE A 259 14.28 6.70 -25.43
CA PHE A 259 13.33 5.60 -25.29
C PHE A 259 13.02 4.95 -26.65
N ARG A 260 12.71 5.76 -27.67
CA ARG A 260 12.37 5.29 -29.02
C ARG A 260 13.57 4.73 -29.80
N GLU A 261 14.70 5.42 -29.74
CA GLU A 261 15.84 5.12 -30.62
C GLU A 261 16.85 4.12 -29.98
N GLU A 262 16.93 4.07 -28.64
CA GLU A 262 17.93 3.23 -27.96
C GLU A 262 17.28 2.14 -27.10
N TYR A 263 16.33 2.51 -26.20
CA TYR A 263 15.83 1.59 -25.18
C TYR A 263 14.93 0.52 -25.78
N VAL A 264 13.85 0.87 -26.46
CA VAL A 264 12.90 -0.09 -27.03
C VAL A 264 13.55 -1.06 -28.02
N PRO A 265 14.38 -0.60 -28.98
CA PRO A 265 15.03 -1.52 -29.94
C PRO A 265 15.97 -2.52 -29.29
N ARG A 266 16.61 -2.16 -28.17
CA ARG A 266 17.62 -2.96 -27.48
C ARG A 266 17.10 -3.67 -26.24
N ALA A 267 15.87 -3.41 -25.82
CA ALA A 267 15.25 -4.08 -24.68
C ALA A 267 15.16 -5.60 -24.93
N ARG A 268 15.31 -6.37 -23.84
CA ARG A 268 15.24 -7.83 -23.89
C ARG A 268 13.92 -8.32 -24.49
N THR A 269 13.99 -9.45 -25.19
CA THR A 269 12.81 -10.13 -25.76
C THR A 269 12.28 -11.25 -24.88
N THR A 270 13.09 -11.76 -23.96
CA THR A 270 12.69 -12.77 -22.98
C THR A 270 11.79 -12.14 -21.92
N LEU A 271 10.74 -12.85 -21.51
CA LEU A 271 9.82 -12.37 -20.46
C LEU A 271 10.28 -12.75 -19.05
N ALA A 272 10.83 -13.97 -18.91
CA ALA A 272 11.16 -14.52 -17.62
C ALA A 272 12.17 -13.65 -16.84
N ALA A 273 11.87 -13.39 -15.58
CA ALA A 273 12.80 -12.75 -14.65
C ALA A 273 14.08 -13.59 -14.47
N GLU A 274 13.94 -14.91 -14.42
CA GLU A 274 15.07 -15.83 -14.27
C GLU A 274 16.02 -15.85 -15.48
N ALA A 275 15.60 -15.31 -16.62
CA ALA A 275 16.48 -15.18 -17.81
C ALA A 275 17.38 -13.95 -17.77
N MET A 276 17.22 -13.06 -16.79
CA MET A 276 18.08 -11.89 -16.61
C MET A 276 19.39 -12.24 -15.89
N PRO A 277 20.41 -11.38 -15.95
CA PRO A 277 21.60 -11.52 -15.12
C PRO A 277 21.24 -11.62 -13.63
N ASP A 278 21.75 -12.63 -12.94
CA ASP A 278 21.39 -12.99 -11.56
C ASP A 278 19.88 -13.27 -11.37
N GLY A 279 19.16 -13.55 -12.45
CA GLY A 279 17.71 -13.55 -12.53
C GLY A 279 17.01 -14.49 -11.55
N LYS A 280 17.54 -15.70 -11.33
CA LYS A 280 17.00 -16.65 -10.34
C LYS A 280 17.07 -16.09 -8.92
N ALA A 281 18.23 -15.56 -8.54
CA ALA A 281 18.43 -14.96 -7.23
C ALA A 281 17.57 -13.68 -7.07
N TRP A 282 17.50 -12.88 -8.13
CA TRP A 282 16.68 -11.68 -8.14
C TRP A 282 15.17 -11.99 -8.03
N TYR A 283 14.66 -12.95 -8.79
CA TYR A 283 13.24 -13.32 -8.72
C TYR A 283 12.87 -13.90 -7.34
N ARG A 284 13.74 -14.74 -6.76
CA ARG A 284 13.56 -15.19 -5.37
C ARG A 284 13.52 -14.03 -4.37
N GLN A 285 14.38 -13.03 -4.56
CA GLN A 285 14.34 -11.82 -3.73
C GLN A 285 13.06 -11.01 -3.94
N GLN A 286 12.53 -10.94 -5.16
CA GLN A 286 11.24 -10.29 -5.41
C GLN A 286 10.09 -11.03 -4.70
N ILE A 287 10.11 -12.36 -4.69
CA ILE A 287 9.15 -13.15 -3.90
C ILE A 287 9.24 -12.76 -2.42
N VAL A 288 10.45 -12.72 -1.85
CA VAL A 288 10.63 -12.31 -0.44
C VAL A 288 10.18 -10.88 -0.20
N GLU A 289 10.48 -9.96 -1.09
CA GLU A 289 10.12 -8.54 -0.96
C GLU A 289 8.60 -8.35 -0.89
N TYR A 290 7.86 -8.97 -1.83
CA TYR A 290 6.42 -8.77 -1.94
C TYR A 290 5.59 -9.66 -1.04
N THR A 291 6.05 -10.89 -0.76
CA THR A 291 5.30 -11.85 0.06
C THR A 291 5.79 -11.92 1.51
N THR A 292 7.00 -11.45 1.78
CA THR A 292 7.72 -11.62 3.05
C THR A 292 8.03 -13.08 3.43
N LEU A 293 7.88 -13.98 2.48
CA LEU A 293 8.09 -15.42 2.63
C LEU A 293 9.18 -15.90 1.67
N ASP A 294 10.09 -16.73 2.15
CA ASP A 294 11.11 -17.37 1.33
C ASP A 294 10.56 -18.70 0.77
N LEU A 295 9.76 -18.60 -0.30
CA LEU A 295 9.10 -19.73 -0.93
C LEU A 295 9.71 -20.05 -2.29
N ASP A 296 9.71 -21.34 -2.64
CA ASP A 296 10.09 -21.80 -3.97
C ASP A 296 9.00 -21.43 -5.00
N PRO A 297 9.36 -20.89 -6.18
CA PRO A 297 8.38 -20.52 -7.21
C PRO A 297 7.49 -21.68 -7.67
N GLY A 298 8.04 -22.90 -7.77
CA GLY A 298 7.27 -24.09 -8.12
C GLY A 298 6.24 -24.47 -7.06
N ALA A 299 6.59 -24.29 -5.77
CA ALA A 299 5.65 -24.50 -4.68
C ALA A 299 4.51 -23.45 -4.71
N ILE A 300 4.84 -22.19 -4.99
CA ILE A 300 3.82 -21.13 -5.17
C ILE A 300 2.88 -21.45 -6.34
N HIS A 301 3.43 -21.90 -7.47
CA HIS A 301 2.65 -22.31 -8.63
C HIS A 301 1.65 -23.40 -8.27
N GLN A 302 2.10 -24.42 -7.53
CA GLN A 302 1.24 -25.53 -7.10
C GLN A 302 0.10 -25.05 -6.19
N VAL A 303 0.39 -24.18 -5.21
CA VAL A 303 -0.64 -23.52 -4.39
C VAL A 303 -1.66 -22.79 -5.28
N GLY A 304 -1.18 -22.08 -6.29
CA GLY A 304 -2.04 -21.38 -7.26
C GLY A 304 -2.99 -22.35 -7.98
N LEU A 305 -2.48 -23.44 -8.52
CA LEU A 305 -3.30 -24.46 -9.20
C LEU A 305 -4.37 -25.06 -8.27
N GLU A 306 -4.05 -25.34 -7.02
CA GLU A 306 -4.98 -25.86 -6.02
C GLU A 306 -6.09 -24.86 -5.69
N GLN A 307 -5.75 -23.57 -5.51
CA GLN A 307 -6.75 -22.54 -5.27
C GLN A 307 -7.64 -22.31 -6.49
N VAL A 308 -7.08 -22.28 -7.70
CA VAL A 308 -7.84 -22.17 -8.95
C VAL A 308 -8.85 -23.31 -9.07
N ALA A 309 -8.44 -24.56 -8.85
CA ALA A 309 -9.35 -25.71 -8.90
C ALA A 309 -10.51 -25.62 -7.89
N LYS A 310 -10.19 -25.20 -6.66
CA LYS A 310 -11.17 -25.01 -5.59
C LYS A 310 -12.18 -23.90 -5.92
N ILE A 311 -11.69 -22.74 -6.34
CA ILE A 311 -12.56 -21.59 -6.67
C ILE A 311 -13.39 -21.89 -7.91
N HIS A 312 -12.83 -22.57 -8.92
CA HIS A 312 -13.56 -23.00 -10.12
C HIS A 312 -14.78 -23.85 -9.77
N ALA A 313 -14.62 -24.81 -8.87
CA ALA A 313 -15.74 -25.62 -8.40
C ALA A 313 -16.85 -24.79 -7.72
N GLU A 314 -16.50 -23.72 -7.01
CA GLU A 314 -17.48 -22.79 -6.43
C GLU A 314 -18.14 -21.90 -7.49
N MET A 315 -17.38 -21.43 -8.48
CA MET A 315 -17.92 -20.65 -9.61
C MET A 315 -18.93 -21.46 -10.42
N VAL A 316 -18.65 -22.74 -10.70
CA VAL A 316 -19.58 -23.62 -11.40
C VAL A 316 -20.88 -23.79 -10.62
N ARG A 317 -20.82 -23.99 -9.30
CA ARG A 317 -22.03 -24.06 -8.44
C ARG A 317 -22.81 -22.75 -8.48
N THR A 318 -22.13 -21.62 -8.36
CA THR A 318 -22.75 -20.29 -8.39
C THR A 318 -23.38 -19.99 -9.76
N MET A 319 -22.74 -20.40 -10.86
CA MET A 319 -23.33 -20.34 -12.21
C MET A 319 -24.65 -21.11 -12.27
N GLN A 320 -24.71 -22.34 -11.73
CA GLN A 320 -25.95 -23.13 -11.69
C GLN A 320 -27.06 -22.43 -10.92
N GLU A 321 -26.74 -21.72 -9.83
CA GLU A 321 -27.71 -20.93 -9.04
C GLU A 321 -28.33 -19.77 -9.84
N THR A 322 -27.65 -19.25 -10.89
CA THR A 322 -28.21 -18.22 -11.79
C THR A 322 -29.27 -18.77 -12.74
N GLY A 323 -29.35 -20.10 -12.90
CA GLY A 323 -30.22 -20.75 -13.85
C GLY A 323 -29.71 -20.75 -15.30
N PHE A 324 -28.49 -20.27 -15.55
CA PHE A 324 -27.86 -20.29 -16.87
C PHE A 324 -27.71 -21.75 -17.41
N LYS A 325 -27.97 -21.94 -18.68
CA LYS A 325 -28.05 -23.31 -19.31
C LYS A 325 -26.87 -23.67 -20.21
N GLY A 326 -25.91 -22.78 -20.38
CA GLY A 326 -24.72 -23.00 -21.18
C GLY A 326 -23.55 -23.61 -20.40
N SER A 327 -22.43 -23.79 -21.08
CA SER A 327 -21.13 -24.13 -20.49
C SER A 327 -20.55 -23.00 -19.65
N PHE A 328 -19.52 -23.28 -18.88
CA PHE A 328 -18.80 -22.27 -18.10
C PHE A 328 -18.21 -21.18 -19.00
N ALA A 329 -17.59 -21.53 -20.11
CA ALA A 329 -17.04 -20.57 -21.09
C ALA A 329 -18.12 -19.66 -21.70
N GLU A 330 -19.31 -20.20 -22.02
CA GLU A 330 -20.45 -19.41 -22.49
C GLU A 330 -20.97 -18.48 -21.38
N PHE A 331 -20.95 -18.92 -20.13
CA PHE A 331 -21.34 -18.07 -19.01
C PHE A 331 -20.36 -16.90 -18.79
N LEU A 332 -19.05 -17.15 -18.87
CA LEU A 332 -18.05 -16.07 -18.82
C LEU A 332 -18.25 -15.06 -19.96
N THR A 333 -18.57 -15.55 -21.17
CA THR A 333 -18.87 -14.69 -22.32
C THR A 333 -20.13 -13.87 -22.08
N PHE A 334 -21.21 -14.51 -21.59
CA PHE A 334 -22.45 -13.82 -21.21
C PHE A 334 -22.22 -12.72 -20.20
N LEU A 335 -21.46 -12.97 -19.15
CA LEU A 335 -21.12 -11.96 -18.13
C LEU A 335 -20.35 -10.77 -18.70
N ARG A 336 -19.44 -11.02 -19.65
CA ARG A 336 -18.62 -9.95 -20.27
C ARG A 336 -19.40 -9.09 -21.25
N THR A 337 -20.47 -9.62 -21.87
CA THR A 337 -21.10 -9.00 -23.05
C THR A 337 -22.53 -8.55 -22.86
N ASP A 338 -23.26 -9.12 -21.88
CA ASP A 338 -24.68 -8.76 -21.69
C ASP A 338 -24.79 -7.36 -21.06
N PRO A 339 -25.57 -6.44 -21.69
CA PRO A 339 -25.69 -5.06 -21.22
C PRO A 339 -26.23 -4.90 -19.80
N GLN A 340 -26.92 -5.89 -19.24
CA GLN A 340 -27.45 -5.83 -17.87
C GLN A 340 -26.34 -5.69 -16.82
N PHE A 341 -25.11 -6.12 -17.14
CA PHE A 341 -23.96 -6.10 -16.24
C PHE A 341 -23.12 -4.84 -16.35
N HIS A 342 -23.50 -3.87 -17.16
CA HIS A 342 -22.72 -2.66 -17.39
C HIS A 342 -23.47 -1.41 -16.98
N ALA A 343 -22.80 -0.49 -16.29
CA ALA A 343 -23.34 0.83 -15.98
C ALA A 343 -23.57 1.63 -17.26
N LYS A 344 -24.66 2.39 -17.30
CA LYS A 344 -25.01 3.24 -18.45
C LYS A 344 -24.31 4.60 -18.37
N THR A 345 -23.94 5.04 -17.18
CA THR A 345 -23.27 6.33 -16.95
C THR A 345 -22.19 6.18 -15.88
N PRO A 346 -21.15 7.05 -15.89
CA PRO A 346 -20.19 7.15 -14.80
C PRO A 346 -20.83 7.28 -13.42
N ASP A 347 -21.88 8.12 -13.32
CA ASP A 347 -22.59 8.35 -12.06
C ASP A 347 -23.29 7.08 -11.54
N GLU A 348 -23.81 6.23 -12.42
CA GLU A 348 -24.39 4.95 -12.01
C GLU A 348 -23.35 4.06 -11.34
N LEU A 349 -22.13 3.97 -11.89
CA LEU A 349 -21.05 3.19 -11.32
C LEU A 349 -20.64 3.74 -9.94
N LEU A 350 -20.51 5.08 -9.83
CA LEU A 350 -20.20 5.75 -8.56
C LEU A 350 -21.30 5.53 -7.51
N MET A 351 -22.57 5.66 -7.90
CA MET A 351 -23.73 5.42 -7.01
C MET A 351 -23.76 3.97 -6.52
N ARG A 352 -23.46 2.98 -7.37
CA ARG A 352 -23.37 1.56 -6.99
C ARG A 352 -22.26 1.34 -5.97
N SER A 353 -21.07 1.89 -6.21
CA SER A 353 -19.94 1.83 -5.26
C SER A 353 -20.31 2.47 -3.91
N ALA A 354 -20.92 3.66 -3.93
CA ALA A 354 -21.35 4.36 -2.72
C ALA A 354 -22.43 3.58 -1.95
N TRP A 355 -23.36 2.97 -2.67
CA TRP A 355 -24.40 2.14 -2.05
C TRP A 355 -23.82 0.91 -1.34
N VAL A 356 -22.90 0.19 -1.99
CA VAL A 356 -22.18 -0.94 -1.37
C VAL A 356 -21.41 -0.48 -0.14
N ALA A 357 -20.63 0.58 -0.26
CA ALA A 357 -19.86 1.12 0.87
C ALA A 357 -20.78 1.47 2.06
N LYS A 358 -21.99 2.03 1.81
CA LYS A 358 -22.94 2.35 2.88
C LYS A 358 -23.59 1.12 3.52
N GLN A 359 -23.82 0.05 2.76
CA GLN A 359 -24.28 -1.22 3.33
C GLN A 359 -23.21 -1.82 4.25
N VAL A 360 -21.94 -1.81 3.82
CA VAL A 360 -20.79 -2.26 4.62
C VAL A 360 -20.66 -1.42 5.91
N ASP A 361 -20.76 -0.10 5.80
CA ASP A 361 -20.69 0.83 6.94
C ASP A 361 -21.66 0.44 8.07
N GLY A 362 -22.86 -0.03 7.71
CA GLY A 362 -23.87 -0.53 8.65
C GLY A 362 -23.51 -1.86 9.33
N GLN A 363 -22.48 -2.59 8.84
CA GLN A 363 -22.04 -3.87 9.40
C GLN A 363 -20.74 -3.75 10.21
N LEU A 364 -19.95 -2.69 10.01
CA LEU A 364 -18.58 -2.58 10.56
C LEU A 364 -18.52 -2.84 12.06
N GLY A 365 -19.45 -2.31 12.85
CA GLY A 365 -19.45 -2.50 14.32
C GLY A 365 -19.65 -3.95 14.79
N ARG A 366 -20.08 -4.87 13.90
CA ARG A 366 -20.19 -6.31 14.21
C ARG A 366 -18.86 -7.04 14.01
N PHE A 367 -17.95 -6.47 13.22
CA PHE A 367 -16.70 -7.09 12.82
C PHE A 367 -15.47 -6.38 13.38
N PHE A 368 -15.59 -5.13 13.79
CA PHE A 368 -14.49 -4.29 14.28
C PHE A 368 -14.86 -3.62 15.59
N GLY A 369 -13.98 -3.68 16.58
CA GLY A 369 -14.12 -2.95 17.84
C GLY A 369 -13.72 -1.48 17.67
N ARG A 370 -12.72 -1.21 16.79
CA ARG A 370 -12.25 0.14 16.49
C ARG A 370 -12.51 0.54 15.05
N LEU A 371 -13.04 1.76 14.86
CA LEU A 371 -13.20 2.38 13.55
C LEU A 371 -12.36 3.66 13.47
N PRO A 372 -11.80 4.00 12.30
CA PRO A 372 -11.00 5.20 12.15
C PRO A 372 -11.88 6.46 12.20
N ARG A 373 -11.30 7.56 12.67
CA ARG A 373 -11.93 8.90 12.60
C ARG A 373 -11.91 9.44 11.17
N GLN A 374 -10.85 9.13 10.42
CA GLN A 374 -10.76 9.51 9.01
C GLN A 374 -11.88 8.83 8.22
N ARG A 375 -12.63 9.64 7.45
CA ARG A 375 -13.62 9.17 6.49
C ARG A 375 -13.03 9.24 5.09
N PHE A 376 -13.52 8.39 4.19
CA PHE A 376 -13.12 8.40 2.78
C PHE A 376 -14.27 8.91 1.90
N ALA A 377 -13.89 9.54 0.78
CA ALA A 377 -14.80 9.88 -0.32
C ALA A 377 -14.73 8.79 -1.40
N ILE A 378 -15.79 8.67 -2.21
CA ILE A 378 -15.78 7.89 -3.45
C ILE A 378 -15.79 8.88 -4.59
N VAL A 379 -14.72 8.88 -5.38
CA VAL A 379 -14.51 9.87 -6.43
C VAL A 379 -14.04 9.20 -7.73
N PRO A 380 -14.35 9.76 -8.90
CA PRO A 380 -13.83 9.20 -10.15
C PRO A 380 -12.32 9.42 -10.26
N VAL A 381 -11.64 8.50 -10.94
CA VAL A 381 -10.26 8.71 -11.39
C VAL A 381 -10.22 9.93 -12.31
N ALA A 382 -9.19 10.76 -12.20
CA ALA A 382 -9.02 11.95 -13.04
C ALA A 382 -9.02 11.58 -14.53
N PRO A 383 -9.73 12.32 -15.42
CA PRO A 383 -9.94 11.93 -16.81
C PRO A 383 -8.67 11.77 -17.63
N ASP A 384 -7.62 12.50 -17.31
CA ASP A 384 -6.34 12.48 -17.99
C ASP A 384 -5.54 11.20 -17.74
N ILE A 385 -5.72 10.55 -16.59
CA ILE A 385 -5.06 9.27 -16.26
C ILE A 385 -5.98 8.05 -16.36
N ALA A 386 -7.30 8.24 -16.37
CA ALA A 386 -8.28 7.17 -16.34
C ALA A 386 -8.11 6.10 -17.45
N PRO A 387 -7.71 6.43 -18.71
CA PRO A 387 -7.46 5.44 -19.75
C PRO A 387 -6.37 4.41 -19.43
N TYR A 388 -5.43 4.79 -18.56
CA TYR A 388 -4.26 3.99 -18.19
C TYR A 388 -4.31 3.47 -16.76
N TYR A 389 -5.40 3.76 -16.04
CA TYR A 389 -5.55 3.45 -14.62
C TYR A 389 -6.27 2.11 -14.43
N THR A 390 -5.99 1.43 -13.31
CA THR A 390 -6.70 0.23 -12.89
C THR A 390 -8.19 0.50 -12.59
N SER A 391 -8.97 -0.53 -12.27
CA SER A 391 -10.41 -0.44 -11.99
C SER A 391 -10.74 0.48 -10.80
N GLY A 392 -9.87 0.55 -9.80
CA GLY A 392 -10.01 1.42 -8.63
C GLY A 392 -8.76 1.38 -7.78
N ARG A 393 -8.67 2.29 -6.81
CA ARG A 393 -7.60 2.32 -5.80
C ARG A 393 -8.10 2.96 -4.51
N GLY A 394 -7.85 2.27 -3.40
CA GLY A 394 -8.15 2.75 -2.05
C GLY A 394 -7.00 3.55 -1.46
N GLY A 395 -7.37 4.62 -0.74
CA GLY A 395 -6.50 5.40 0.11
C GLY A 395 -7.21 5.76 1.40
N ALA A 396 -6.50 6.27 2.40
CA ALA A 396 -7.09 6.61 3.70
C ALA A 396 -8.28 7.59 3.59
N SER A 397 -8.23 8.52 2.64
CA SER A 397 -9.23 9.58 2.46
C SER A 397 -10.11 9.45 1.23
N ALA A 398 -9.77 8.55 0.29
CA ALA A 398 -10.50 8.40 -0.96
C ALA A 398 -10.45 6.96 -1.51
N TYR A 399 -11.56 6.51 -2.04
CA TYR A 399 -11.65 5.39 -2.98
C TYR A 399 -11.84 5.96 -4.37
N LEU A 400 -10.83 5.81 -5.22
CA LEU A 400 -10.84 6.21 -6.62
C LEU A 400 -11.52 5.12 -7.45
N VAL A 401 -12.59 5.45 -8.17
CA VAL A 401 -13.30 4.53 -9.07
C VAL A 401 -13.02 4.92 -10.51
N ASN A 402 -12.51 4.00 -11.30
CA ASN A 402 -12.26 4.27 -12.70
C ASN A 402 -13.56 4.15 -13.52
N THR A 403 -14.08 5.28 -13.95
CA THR A 403 -15.31 5.38 -14.75
C THR A 403 -15.05 5.42 -16.26
N TYR A 404 -13.79 5.31 -16.68
CA TYR A 404 -13.42 5.20 -18.09
C TYR A 404 -13.74 3.81 -18.63
N ASP A 405 -14.30 3.73 -19.85
CA ASP A 405 -14.63 2.48 -20.53
C ASP A 405 -15.58 1.59 -19.67
N LEU A 406 -16.81 2.04 -19.47
CA LEU A 406 -17.81 1.36 -18.65
C LEU A 406 -18.04 -0.12 -19.01
N PRO A 407 -17.97 -0.56 -20.31
CA PRO A 407 -18.02 -1.98 -20.66
C PRO A 407 -16.92 -2.83 -20.01
N SER A 408 -15.79 -2.24 -19.64
CA SER A 408 -14.72 -2.92 -18.91
C SER A 408 -14.92 -2.93 -17.38
N ARG A 409 -16.02 -2.38 -16.88
CA ARG A 409 -16.33 -2.20 -15.43
C ARG A 409 -17.65 -2.87 -15.08
N PRO A 410 -17.73 -4.21 -15.08
CA PRO A 410 -18.99 -4.90 -14.88
C PRO A 410 -19.52 -4.73 -13.45
N LEU A 411 -20.84 -4.54 -13.33
CA LEU A 411 -21.52 -4.25 -12.07
C LEU A 411 -21.42 -5.38 -11.04
N TYR A 412 -21.26 -6.63 -11.48
CA TYR A 412 -21.11 -7.76 -10.56
C TYR A 412 -19.77 -7.73 -9.77
N ASN A 413 -18.76 -7.01 -10.26
CA ASN A 413 -17.47 -6.85 -9.55
C ASN A 413 -17.48 -5.69 -8.54
N VAL A 414 -18.45 -4.77 -8.65
CA VAL A 414 -18.45 -3.51 -7.84
C VAL A 414 -18.45 -3.79 -6.35
N ALA A 415 -19.18 -4.81 -5.90
CA ALA A 415 -19.25 -5.12 -4.47
C ALA A 415 -17.89 -5.59 -3.92
N ALA A 416 -17.23 -6.51 -4.62
CA ALA A 416 -15.91 -7.01 -4.21
C ALA A 416 -14.85 -5.90 -4.26
N LEU A 417 -14.80 -5.13 -5.36
CA LEU A 417 -13.88 -4.01 -5.50
C LEU A 417 -14.09 -2.96 -4.39
N THR A 418 -15.34 -2.63 -4.07
CA THR A 418 -15.64 -1.64 -3.02
C THR A 418 -15.18 -2.13 -1.65
N LEU A 419 -15.37 -3.42 -1.32
CA LEU A 419 -14.88 -4.00 -0.07
C LEU A 419 -13.34 -3.98 0.00
N HIS A 420 -12.66 -4.22 -1.11
CA HIS A 420 -11.21 -4.20 -1.21
C HIS A 420 -10.63 -2.80 -1.02
N GLU A 421 -11.14 -1.83 -1.79
CA GLU A 421 -10.55 -0.50 -1.88
C GLU A 421 -11.04 0.45 -0.78
N SER A 422 -12.26 0.25 -0.27
CA SER A 422 -12.82 1.14 0.75
C SER A 422 -12.77 0.53 2.17
N ALA A 423 -13.89 0.43 2.85
CA ALA A 423 -14.01 -0.26 4.13
C ALA A 423 -14.68 -1.64 3.88
N PRO A 424 -14.20 -2.70 4.54
CA PRO A 424 -13.16 -2.76 5.56
C PRO A 424 -11.72 -2.86 5.01
N GLY A 425 -11.53 -2.78 3.69
CA GLY A 425 -10.23 -2.92 3.03
C GLY A 425 -9.28 -1.72 3.23
N HIS A 426 -8.68 -1.27 2.12
CA HIS A 426 -7.57 -0.31 2.16
C HIS A 426 -7.88 1.00 2.86
N SER A 427 -9.06 1.64 2.61
CA SER A 427 -9.35 2.93 3.26
C SER A 427 -9.44 2.80 4.79
N LEU A 428 -10.05 1.74 5.31
CA LEU A 428 -10.10 1.52 6.77
C LEU A 428 -8.72 1.16 7.32
N GLN A 429 -7.99 0.26 6.67
CA GLN A 429 -6.66 -0.17 7.09
C GLN A 429 -5.67 0.99 7.16
N LEU A 430 -5.56 1.78 6.09
CA LEU A 430 -4.63 2.90 6.00
C LEU A 430 -5.00 4.04 6.96
N ALA A 431 -6.30 4.30 7.14
CA ALA A 431 -6.77 5.30 8.11
C ALA A 431 -6.43 4.90 9.55
N LEU A 432 -6.62 3.63 9.93
CA LEU A 432 -6.21 3.14 11.26
C LEU A 432 -4.69 3.17 11.45
N ALA A 433 -3.92 2.82 10.41
CA ALA A 433 -2.45 2.90 10.47
C ALA A 433 -1.97 4.35 10.69
N ALA A 434 -2.56 5.33 10.01
CA ALA A 434 -2.23 6.75 10.15
C ALA A 434 -2.56 7.31 11.54
N GLU A 435 -3.54 6.74 12.25
CA GLU A 435 -3.89 7.13 13.62
C GLU A 435 -2.92 6.61 14.69
N GLN A 436 -1.99 5.71 14.35
CA GLN A 436 -1.06 5.10 15.30
C GLN A 436 0.19 5.97 15.56
N LYS A 437 -0.04 7.15 16.11
CA LYS A 437 1.02 8.16 16.35
C LYS A 437 2.16 7.71 17.26
N GLY A 438 1.98 6.67 18.06
CA GLY A 438 3.01 6.10 18.92
C GLY A 438 4.06 5.25 18.20
N GLN A 439 3.80 4.87 16.96
CA GLN A 439 4.73 4.06 16.16
C GLN A 439 5.79 4.95 15.48
N PRO A 440 7.03 4.44 15.28
CA PRO A 440 8.05 5.13 14.49
C PRO A 440 7.57 5.44 13.06
N ALA A 441 8.11 6.50 12.46
CA ALA A 441 7.72 6.93 11.10
C ALA A 441 7.88 5.81 10.06
N PHE A 442 8.99 5.06 10.08
CA PHE A 442 9.21 3.94 9.16
C PHE A 442 8.14 2.83 9.23
N ARG A 443 7.42 2.71 10.38
CA ARG A 443 6.29 1.79 10.54
C ARG A 443 5.02 2.37 9.93
N ARG A 444 4.73 3.64 10.20
CA ARG A 444 3.50 4.32 9.74
C ARG A 444 3.51 4.59 8.24
N GLU A 445 4.68 4.85 7.68
CA GLU A 445 4.88 5.21 6.28
C GLU A 445 5.26 4.00 5.41
N GLY A 446 5.58 2.85 6.03
CA GLY A 446 5.92 1.62 5.34
C GLY A 446 4.67 0.85 4.89
N TYR A 447 4.69 0.35 3.64
CA TYR A 447 3.67 -0.55 3.12
C TYR A 447 4.30 -1.91 2.75
N ILE A 448 3.76 -2.98 3.31
CA ILE A 448 4.16 -4.36 3.00
C ILE A 448 3.04 -5.00 2.20
N SER A 449 3.34 -5.32 0.93
CA SER A 449 2.34 -5.71 -0.06
C SER A 449 1.51 -6.92 0.39
N ALA A 450 2.13 -7.99 0.89
CA ALA A 450 1.38 -9.17 1.32
C ALA A 450 0.44 -8.90 2.49
N TYR A 451 0.79 -8.01 3.40
CA TYR A 451 -0.10 -7.62 4.48
C TYR A 451 -1.27 -6.76 3.96
N GLY A 452 -0.96 -5.74 3.17
CA GLY A 452 -1.99 -4.80 2.67
C GLY A 452 -2.96 -5.44 1.70
N GLU A 453 -2.45 -6.11 0.67
CA GLU A 453 -3.26 -6.77 -0.37
C GLU A 453 -3.97 -8.02 0.16
N GLY A 454 -3.29 -8.76 1.04
CA GLY A 454 -3.91 -9.89 1.74
C GLY A 454 -5.11 -9.46 2.58
N TRP A 455 -5.02 -8.32 3.25
CA TRP A 455 -6.13 -7.72 3.98
C TRP A 455 -7.26 -7.27 3.03
N GLY A 456 -6.92 -6.63 1.91
CA GLY A 456 -7.90 -6.25 0.88
C GLY A 456 -8.70 -7.46 0.40
N LEU A 457 -8.03 -8.55 0.08
CA LEU A 457 -8.66 -9.79 -0.36
C LEU A 457 -9.49 -10.46 0.75
N TYR A 458 -8.98 -10.44 1.98
CA TYR A 458 -9.72 -10.89 3.15
C TYR A 458 -10.98 -10.05 3.40
N SER A 459 -10.93 -8.76 3.11
CA SER A 459 -12.10 -7.86 3.18
C SER A 459 -13.18 -8.22 2.16
N GLU A 460 -12.79 -8.65 0.95
CA GLU A 460 -13.73 -9.21 -0.03
C GLU A 460 -14.41 -10.49 0.52
N TYR A 461 -13.63 -11.38 1.15
CA TYR A 461 -14.17 -12.58 1.80
C TYR A 461 -15.17 -12.24 2.89
N LEU A 462 -14.91 -11.23 3.74
CA LEU A 462 -15.84 -10.77 4.77
C LEU A 462 -17.19 -10.31 4.21
N GLY A 463 -17.24 -9.89 2.96
CA GLY A 463 -18.48 -9.56 2.26
C GLY A 463 -19.51 -10.68 2.27
N ASN A 464 -19.08 -11.96 2.29
CA ASN A 464 -19.97 -13.11 2.45
C ASN A 464 -20.61 -13.12 3.85
N GLU A 465 -19.81 -12.94 4.91
CA GLU A 465 -20.29 -12.94 6.29
C GLU A 465 -21.14 -11.70 6.62
N MET A 466 -20.83 -10.57 6.01
CA MET A 466 -21.60 -9.32 6.10
C MET A 466 -22.88 -9.37 5.27
N GLY A 467 -23.06 -10.37 4.40
CA GLY A 467 -24.21 -10.51 3.52
C GLY A 467 -24.29 -9.40 2.47
N ILE A 468 -23.15 -8.97 1.92
CA ILE A 468 -23.08 -7.91 0.90
C ILE A 468 -23.42 -8.45 -0.49
N TYR A 469 -23.02 -9.67 -0.81
CA TYR A 469 -23.30 -10.32 -2.10
C TYR A 469 -24.76 -10.83 -2.12
N LYS A 470 -25.66 -10.05 -2.70
CA LYS A 470 -27.12 -10.29 -2.63
C LYS A 470 -27.63 -11.27 -3.66
N THR A 471 -26.97 -11.36 -4.80
CA THR A 471 -27.37 -12.19 -5.94
C THR A 471 -26.30 -13.21 -6.28
N PRO A 472 -26.64 -14.30 -6.98
CA PRO A 472 -25.60 -15.20 -7.50
C PRO A 472 -24.59 -14.49 -8.41
N TYR A 473 -25.00 -13.42 -9.12
CA TYR A 473 -24.08 -12.61 -9.92
C TYR A 473 -23.08 -11.81 -9.07
N ASP A 474 -23.52 -11.18 -7.98
CA ASP A 474 -22.59 -10.50 -7.05
C ASP A 474 -21.59 -11.51 -6.45
N ARG A 475 -22.07 -12.70 -6.09
CA ARG A 475 -21.23 -13.76 -5.55
C ARG A 475 -20.25 -14.30 -6.61
N PHE A 476 -20.69 -14.40 -7.87
CA PHE A 476 -19.80 -14.78 -8.96
C PHE A 476 -18.76 -13.68 -9.23
N GLY A 477 -19.10 -12.42 -9.11
CA GLY A 477 -18.17 -11.29 -9.19
C GLY A 477 -17.08 -11.36 -8.10
N TYR A 478 -17.47 -11.64 -6.85
CA TYR A 478 -16.51 -11.93 -5.78
C TYR A 478 -15.61 -13.12 -6.12
N LEU A 479 -16.18 -14.24 -6.58
CA LEU A 479 -15.40 -15.41 -6.96
C LEU A 479 -14.49 -15.14 -8.18
N THR A 480 -14.89 -14.28 -9.11
CA THR A 480 -14.04 -13.80 -10.20
C THR A 480 -12.80 -13.07 -9.66
N TYR A 481 -12.95 -12.26 -8.61
CA TYR A 481 -11.83 -11.55 -7.99
C TYR A 481 -10.92 -12.49 -7.19
N GLN A 482 -11.49 -13.45 -6.47
CA GLN A 482 -10.70 -14.51 -5.81
C GLN A 482 -9.94 -15.37 -6.86
N MET A 483 -10.62 -15.79 -7.93
CA MET A 483 -10.02 -16.54 -9.03
C MET A 483 -8.87 -15.76 -9.69
N TRP A 484 -9.09 -14.48 -9.93
CA TRP A 484 -8.06 -13.64 -10.50
C TRP A 484 -6.77 -13.66 -9.65
N ARG A 485 -6.89 -13.54 -8.30
CA ARG A 485 -5.73 -13.53 -7.41
C ARG A 485 -5.09 -14.92 -7.30
N ALA A 486 -5.86 -15.99 -7.31
CA ALA A 486 -5.33 -17.35 -7.39
C ALA A 486 -4.57 -17.58 -8.71
N CYS A 487 -5.13 -17.13 -9.85
CA CYS A 487 -4.45 -17.18 -11.15
C CYS A 487 -3.14 -16.40 -11.16
N ARG A 488 -2.99 -15.33 -10.39
CA ARG A 488 -1.73 -14.58 -10.28
C ARG A 488 -0.57 -15.45 -9.80
N LEU A 489 -0.82 -16.37 -8.85
CA LEU A 489 0.21 -17.31 -8.38
C LEU A 489 0.71 -18.21 -9.52
N VAL A 490 -0.22 -18.64 -10.39
CA VAL A 490 0.09 -19.51 -11.54
C VAL A 490 0.79 -18.72 -12.65
N VAL A 491 0.27 -17.54 -12.98
CA VAL A 491 0.75 -16.77 -14.14
C VAL A 491 2.10 -16.10 -13.85
N ASP A 492 2.29 -15.50 -12.69
CA ASP A 492 3.57 -14.84 -12.32
C ASP A 492 4.71 -15.88 -12.33
N THR A 493 4.53 -17.00 -11.63
CA THR A 493 5.52 -18.09 -11.62
C THR A 493 5.65 -18.78 -12.98
N GLY A 494 4.54 -18.92 -13.71
CA GLY A 494 4.53 -19.43 -15.08
C GLY A 494 5.41 -18.59 -16.01
N ILE A 495 5.29 -17.27 -15.98
CA ILE A 495 6.10 -16.37 -16.79
C ILE A 495 7.57 -16.38 -16.32
N HIS A 496 7.81 -16.16 -15.03
CA HIS A 496 9.13 -15.81 -14.52
C HIS A 496 10.02 -17.01 -14.19
N HIS A 497 9.43 -18.17 -13.87
CA HIS A 497 10.13 -19.39 -13.54
C HIS A 497 9.99 -20.47 -14.63
N MET A 498 8.77 -20.64 -15.21
CA MET A 498 8.50 -21.72 -16.18
C MET A 498 8.61 -21.26 -17.63
N GLY A 499 8.83 -19.97 -17.90
CA GLY A 499 9.04 -19.43 -19.24
C GLY A 499 7.78 -19.33 -20.10
N TRP A 500 6.61 -19.15 -19.50
CA TRP A 500 5.36 -18.93 -20.24
C TRP A 500 5.44 -17.70 -21.13
N THR A 501 4.80 -17.82 -22.29
CA THR A 501 4.59 -16.69 -23.19
C THR A 501 3.48 -15.77 -22.66
N ARG A 502 3.46 -14.52 -23.15
CA ARG A 502 2.38 -13.57 -22.86
C ARG A 502 1.00 -14.13 -23.23
N GLN A 503 0.91 -14.84 -24.36
CA GLN A 503 -0.36 -15.41 -24.80
C GLN A 503 -0.84 -16.53 -23.88
N GLN A 504 0.04 -17.43 -23.42
CA GLN A 504 -0.33 -18.46 -22.44
C GLN A 504 -0.88 -17.84 -21.14
N ALA A 505 -0.29 -16.74 -20.68
CA ALA A 505 -0.79 -16.01 -19.51
C ALA A 505 -2.17 -15.38 -19.75
N ILE A 506 -2.38 -14.78 -20.92
CA ILE A 506 -3.67 -14.21 -21.34
C ILE A 506 -4.74 -15.30 -21.43
N ASP A 507 -4.43 -16.42 -22.10
CA ASP A 507 -5.37 -17.53 -22.28
C ASP A 507 -5.78 -18.10 -20.92
N TYR A 508 -4.81 -18.30 -20.01
CA TYR A 508 -5.08 -18.82 -18.68
C TYR A 508 -6.06 -17.93 -17.89
N LEU A 509 -5.86 -16.61 -17.90
CA LEU A 509 -6.79 -15.67 -17.24
C LEU A 509 -8.16 -15.59 -17.94
N THR A 510 -8.17 -15.69 -19.28
CA THR A 510 -9.41 -15.64 -20.08
C THR A 510 -10.31 -16.83 -19.79
N ASP A 511 -9.72 -18.01 -19.65
CA ASP A 511 -10.44 -19.27 -19.43
C ASP A 511 -10.98 -19.39 -17.99
N ASN A 512 -10.34 -18.74 -17.04
CA ASN A 512 -10.67 -18.89 -15.62
C ASN A 512 -11.43 -17.72 -15.01
N THR A 513 -11.46 -16.53 -15.62
CA THR A 513 -12.05 -15.32 -15.01
C THR A 513 -13.09 -14.65 -15.90
N ALA A 514 -14.00 -13.88 -15.33
CA ALA A 514 -14.92 -13.02 -16.07
C ALA A 514 -14.37 -11.58 -16.27
N LEU A 515 -13.06 -11.39 -16.14
CA LEU A 515 -12.41 -10.10 -16.41
C LEU A 515 -12.53 -9.71 -17.88
N SER A 516 -12.57 -8.42 -18.19
CA SER A 516 -12.56 -7.95 -19.57
C SER A 516 -11.22 -8.25 -20.26
N ALA A 517 -11.23 -8.44 -21.58
CA ALA A 517 -10.01 -8.69 -22.35
C ALA A 517 -8.96 -7.57 -22.17
N ARG A 518 -9.41 -6.31 -22.02
CA ARG A 518 -8.53 -5.18 -21.74
C ARG A 518 -7.84 -5.32 -20.38
N GLU A 519 -8.61 -5.67 -19.34
CA GLU A 519 -8.07 -5.84 -17.99
C GLU A 519 -7.08 -6.99 -17.93
N ILE A 520 -7.38 -8.12 -18.57
CA ILE A 520 -6.48 -9.27 -18.69
C ILE A 520 -5.16 -8.87 -19.36
N ALA A 521 -5.20 -8.15 -20.48
CA ALA A 521 -4.00 -7.72 -21.19
C ALA A 521 -3.14 -6.79 -20.33
N ASN A 522 -3.76 -5.80 -19.68
CA ASN A 522 -3.06 -4.85 -18.80
C ASN A 522 -2.42 -5.57 -17.60
N GLU A 523 -3.13 -6.51 -17.00
CA GLU A 523 -2.63 -7.27 -15.86
C GLU A 523 -1.48 -8.21 -16.23
N VAL A 524 -1.56 -8.90 -17.36
CA VAL A 524 -0.44 -9.73 -17.84
C VAL A 524 0.80 -8.88 -18.11
N ASP A 525 0.65 -7.69 -18.71
CA ASP A 525 1.76 -6.75 -18.91
C ASP A 525 2.35 -6.24 -17.59
N ARG A 526 1.48 -6.07 -16.58
CA ARG A 526 1.90 -5.73 -15.22
C ARG A 526 2.74 -6.86 -14.60
N TYR A 527 2.29 -8.11 -14.67
CA TYR A 527 3.06 -9.26 -14.15
C TYR A 527 4.40 -9.38 -14.86
N ILE A 528 4.45 -9.28 -16.17
CA ILE A 528 5.69 -9.35 -16.96
C ILE A 528 6.70 -8.29 -16.52
N SER A 529 6.26 -7.08 -16.22
CA SER A 529 7.14 -5.95 -15.90
C SER A 529 7.39 -5.76 -14.39
N TRP A 530 6.63 -6.46 -13.54
CA TRP A 530 6.72 -6.34 -12.08
C TRP A 530 6.73 -7.72 -11.38
N PRO A 531 7.79 -8.51 -11.56
CA PRO A 531 7.87 -9.88 -11.05
C PRO A 531 7.67 -9.98 -9.54
N GLY A 532 6.87 -10.96 -9.11
CA GLY A 532 6.64 -11.26 -7.70
C GLY A 532 5.57 -10.43 -7.01
N GLN A 533 5.26 -9.21 -7.48
CA GLN A 533 4.26 -8.35 -6.83
C GLN A 533 2.86 -8.99 -6.83
N ALA A 534 2.49 -9.64 -7.92
CA ALA A 534 1.19 -10.29 -8.07
C ALA A 534 0.95 -11.42 -7.05
N LEU A 535 2.02 -12.02 -6.51
CA LEU A 535 1.95 -13.12 -5.54
C LEU A 535 1.46 -12.67 -4.15
N SER A 536 1.64 -11.39 -3.82
CA SER A 536 1.37 -10.85 -2.49
C SER A 536 -0.09 -10.96 -2.07
N TYR A 537 -1.01 -10.84 -3.00
CA TYR A 537 -2.47 -10.84 -2.77
C TYR A 537 -2.96 -12.16 -2.17
N GLU A 538 -2.85 -13.23 -2.92
CA GLU A 538 -3.37 -14.54 -2.53
C GLU A 538 -2.58 -15.12 -1.35
N LEU A 539 -1.24 -15.03 -1.35
CA LEU A 539 -0.44 -15.55 -0.24
C LEU A 539 -0.71 -14.79 1.06
N GLY A 540 -0.90 -13.49 1.01
CA GLY A 540 -1.30 -12.69 2.17
C GLY A 540 -2.68 -13.07 2.69
N TYR A 541 -3.65 -13.22 1.80
CA TYR A 541 -5.00 -13.66 2.13
C TYR A 541 -5.04 -15.05 2.77
N LEU A 542 -4.37 -16.02 2.18
CA LEU A 542 -4.30 -17.38 2.69
C LEU A 542 -3.69 -17.42 4.10
N LYS A 543 -2.65 -16.61 4.35
CA LYS A 543 -2.04 -16.49 5.68
C LYS A 543 -3.00 -15.88 6.70
N ILE A 544 -3.71 -14.81 6.36
CA ILE A 544 -4.70 -14.20 7.27
C ILE A 544 -5.83 -15.18 7.59
N LEU A 545 -6.33 -15.94 6.61
CA LEU A 545 -7.33 -16.99 6.83
C LEU A 545 -6.81 -18.13 7.70
N GLU A 546 -5.57 -18.56 7.49
CA GLU A 546 -4.91 -19.57 8.33
C GLU A 546 -4.85 -19.12 9.79
N LEU A 547 -4.38 -17.89 10.01
CA LEU A 547 -4.26 -17.32 11.36
C LEU A 547 -5.62 -17.13 12.03
N ARG A 548 -6.65 -16.73 11.28
CA ARG A 548 -8.01 -16.65 11.79
C ARG A 548 -8.52 -18.02 12.24
N ARG A 549 -8.40 -19.05 11.41
CA ARG A 549 -8.81 -20.41 11.76
C ARG A 549 -8.06 -20.94 12.99
N LYS A 550 -6.75 -20.68 13.06
CA LYS A 550 -5.92 -21.02 14.22
C LYS A 550 -6.47 -20.37 15.50
N ALA A 551 -6.81 -19.09 15.45
CA ALA A 551 -7.38 -18.37 16.59
C ALA A 551 -8.79 -18.89 16.96
N GLU A 552 -9.67 -19.12 15.98
CA GLU A 552 -11.01 -19.69 16.18
C GLU A 552 -10.93 -21.07 16.87
N GLN A 553 -10.04 -21.95 16.40
CA GLN A 553 -9.86 -23.29 16.97
C GLN A 553 -9.29 -23.26 18.38
N ALA A 554 -8.29 -22.41 18.63
CA ALA A 554 -7.62 -22.36 19.93
C ALA A 554 -8.47 -21.67 21.02
N LEU A 555 -9.22 -20.63 20.67
CA LEU A 555 -10.01 -19.85 21.62
C LEU A 555 -11.44 -20.41 21.81
N GLY A 556 -11.99 -21.11 20.81
CA GLY A 556 -13.34 -21.66 20.87
C GLY A 556 -14.38 -20.57 21.15
N THR A 557 -15.17 -20.72 22.21
CA THR A 557 -16.22 -19.76 22.59
C THR A 557 -15.70 -18.40 23.08
N ARG A 558 -14.39 -18.27 23.32
CA ARG A 558 -13.74 -16.99 23.69
C ARG A 558 -13.32 -16.18 22.47
N PHE A 559 -13.38 -16.76 21.26
CA PHE A 559 -13.04 -16.04 20.05
C PHE A 559 -14.05 -14.91 19.78
N ASP A 560 -13.54 -13.69 19.66
CA ASP A 560 -14.30 -12.52 19.17
C ASP A 560 -13.65 -12.02 17.90
N ILE A 561 -14.40 -12.02 16.81
CA ILE A 561 -13.91 -11.59 15.48
C ILE A 561 -13.44 -10.13 15.50
N ARG A 562 -14.04 -9.27 16.33
CA ARG A 562 -13.65 -7.85 16.46
C ARG A 562 -12.26 -7.74 17.07
N HIS A 563 -11.98 -8.48 18.13
CA HIS A 563 -10.65 -8.51 18.79
C HIS A 563 -9.57 -9.05 17.85
N PHE A 564 -9.92 -10.08 17.05
CA PHE A 564 -9.01 -10.61 16.04
C PHE A 564 -8.68 -9.56 14.98
N HIS A 565 -9.68 -8.91 14.36
CA HIS A 565 -9.47 -7.88 13.35
C HIS A 565 -8.72 -6.67 13.90
N ASP A 566 -9.10 -6.21 15.09
CA ASP A 566 -8.42 -5.11 15.76
C ASP A 566 -6.96 -5.45 16.06
N THR A 567 -6.67 -6.71 16.44
CA THR A 567 -5.28 -7.18 16.65
C THR A 567 -4.48 -7.18 15.36
N VAL A 568 -5.07 -7.64 14.24
CA VAL A 568 -4.43 -7.60 12.92
C VAL A 568 -4.15 -6.16 12.50
N LEU A 569 -5.11 -5.24 12.67
CA LEU A 569 -4.98 -3.87 12.17
C LEU A 569 -4.13 -2.97 13.09
N GLN A 570 -4.16 -3.22 14.41
CA GLN A 570 -3.38 -2.44 15.37
C GLN A 570 -1.87 -2.58 15.16
N ILE A 571 -1.42 -3.77 14.77
CA ILE A 571 0.02 -3.96 14.54
C ILE A 571 0.54 -3.14 13.35
N GLY A 572 -0.33 -2.69 12.45
CA GLY A 572 0.04 -1.98 11.23
C GLY A 572 0.67 -2.90 10.19
N SER A 573 1.29 -2.32 9.15
CA SER A 573 1.89 -3.07 8.05
C SER A 573 3.17 -3.80 8.52
N VAL A 574 3.12 -5.14 8.57
CA VAL A 574 4.22 -5.99 9.05
C VAL A 574 4.45 -7.18 8.13
N PRO A 575 5.66 -7.79 8.13
CA PRO A 575 5.87 -9.08 7.47
C PRO A 575 4.92 -10.16 8.01
N LEU A 576 4.47 -11.05 7.15
CA LEU A 576 3.53 -12.13 7.53
C LEU A 576 4.03 -13.00 8.70
N PRO A 577 5.32 -13.34 8.82
CA PRO A 577 5.80 -14.05 10.02
C PRO A 577 5.68 -13.23 11.31
N VAL A 578 5.74 -11.91 11.24
CA VAL A 578 5.54 -11.03 12.40
C VAL A 578 4.05 -10.97 12.77
N LEU A 579 3.16 -10.93 11.77
CA LEU A 579 1.72 -11.04 11.98
C LEU A 579 1.37 -12.37 12.67
N GLU A 580 1.96 -13.48 12.23
CA GLU A 580 1.77 -14.80 12.83
C GLU A 580 2.16 -14.79 14.31
N GLN A 581 3.35 -14.31 14.66
CA GLN A 581 3.80 -14.18 16.06
C GLN A 581 2.84 -13.31 16.90
N ARG A 582 2.28 -12.26 16.32
CA ARG A 582 1.30 -11.40 17.02
C ARG A 582 0.00 -12.15 17.30
N ILE A 583 -0.47 -12.95 16.35
CA ILE A 583 -1.69 -13.74 16.53
C ILE A 583 -1.44 -14.92 17.49
N ASP A 584 -0.27 -15.53 17.47
CA ASP A 584 0.09 -16.57 18.45
C ASP A 584 0.03 -16.00 19.87
N ARG A 585 0.59 -14.82 20.06
CA ARG A 585 0.50 -14.12 21.34
C ARG A 585 -0.94 -13.75 21.72
N PHE A 586 -1.75 -13.28 20.77
CA PHE A 586 -3.18 -13.02 20.99
C PHE A 586 -3.91 -14.28 21.49
N ILE A 587 -3.61 -15.45 20.95
CA ILE A 587 -4.16 -16.74 21.37
C ILE A 587 -3.68 -17.10 22.78
N GLU A 588 -2.37 -16.97 23.07
CA GLU A 588 -1.78 -17.26 24.38
C GLU A 588 -2.37 -16.37 25.49
N GLU A 589 -2.65 -15.10 25.18
CA GLU A 589 -3.28 -14.13 26.07
C GLU A 589 -4.81 -14.37 26.26
N GLY A 590 -5.40 -15.33 25.54
CA GLY A 590 -6.82 -15.69 25.67
C GLY A 590 -7.77 -14.88 24.81
N GLY A 591 -7.29 -14.18 23.78
CA GLY A 591 -8.08 -13.40 22.84
C GLY A 591 -8.59 -12.04 23.36
N PRO A 592 -7.73 -11.24 24.06
CA PRO A 592 -8.18 -10.01 24.69
C PRO A 592 -8.55 -8.95 23.65
N GLU A 593 -9.38 -7.98 24.06
CA GLU A 593 -9.54 -6.74 23.30
C GLU A 593 -8.19 -6.00 23.26
N PRO A 594 -7.72 -5.59 22.06
CA PRO A 594 -6.46 -4.84 21.94
C PRO A 594 -6.50 -3.49 22.65
N ASP A 595 -5.47 -3.17 23.42
CA ASP A 595 -5.31 -1.84 24.04
C ASP A 595 -4.75 -0.86 22.99
N PHE A 596 -5.58 0.07 22.55
CA PHE A 596 -5.21 1.12 21.60
C PHE A 596 -4.57 2.36 22.28
N GLY A 597 -4.22 2.28 23.56
CA GLY A 597 -3.56 3.36 24.28
C GLY A 597 -4.41 4.63 24.46
N CYS A 598 -5.73 4.54 24.36
CA CYS A 598 -6.62 5.65 24.66
C CYS A 598 -6.70 5.88 26.18
N ASP A 599 -6.15 6.99 26.67
CA ASP A 599 -6.21 7.44 28.08
C ASP A 599 -7.65 7.64 28.63
N CYS A 600 -8.68 7.44 27.84
CA CYS A 600 -10.07 7.65 28.22
C CYS A 600 -10.62 6.56 29.15
N ALA A 601 -10.11 5.31 29.08
CA ALA A 601 -10.65 4.20 29.86
C ALA A 601 -10.10 4.11 31.30
N ARG A 602 -8.99 4.76 31.63
CA ARG A 602 -8.39 4.72 32.99
C ARG A 602 -9.07 5.64 33.99
N LYS A 603 -9.93 6.58 33.59
CA LYS A 603 -10.63 7.47 34.52
C LYS A 603 -11.91 6.88 35.12
N ASP A 604 -12.51 5.88 34.45
CA ASP A 604 -13.77 5.30 34.93
C ASP A 604 -13.60 4.17 35.94
N ALA A 605 -12.43 3.54 36.00
CA ALA A 605 -12.13 2.49 36.98
C ALA A 605 -11.76 3.03 38.38
N ALA A 606 -11.34 4.29 38.49
CA ALA A 606 -10.99 4.93 39.76
C ALA A 606 -12.18 5.67 40.43
N GLY A 607 -13.33 5.76 39.74
CA GLY A 607 -14.50 6.53 40.21
C GLY A 607 -15.65 5.74 40.83
N LYS A 608 -15.58 4.40 40.88
CA LYS A 608 -16.65 3.58 41.50
C LYS A 608 -16.25 2.98 42.85
N GLY A 609 -15.89 3.81 43.77
CA GLY A 609 -15.58 3.40 45.13
C GLY A 609 -15.75 4.50 46.16
N ALA A 610 -16.94 5.09 46.25
CA ALA A 610 -17.38 5.77 47.49
C ALA A 610 -18.84 6.25 47.37
N GLY A 611 -19.75 5.61 48.14
CA GLY A 611 -20.83 6.34 48.73
C GLY A 611 -22.23 6.06 48.24
N ALA A 612 -22.90 5.07 48.79
CA ALA A 612 -24.28 5.25 49.22
C ALA A 612 -24.28 5.52 50.73
N PRO A 613 -25.25 6.13 51.31
CA PRO A 613 -26.58 5.60 51.44
C PRO A 613 -27.69 6.35 50.67
#